data_aa07636dc5e2acc8655768bc515265d2
#
_entry.id   aa07636dc5e2acc8655768bc515265d2
#
_cell.length_a   1.000
_cell.length_b   1.000
_cell.length_c   1.000
_cell.angle_alpha   90.00
_cell.angle_beta   90.00
_cell.angle_gamma   90.00
#
_symmetry.space_group_name_H-M   'P 1'
#
loop_
_entity.id
_entity.type
_entity.pdbx_description
1 polymer ?
#
loop_
_entity_poly.entity_id
_entity_poly.type
_entity_poly.pdbx_seq_one_letter_code
_entity_poly.pdbx_strand_id
1 'polypeptide(L)'
;MAKQLLFNDDARKKMLSGVEQISRAVKVTLGPKGRLVMLDKKFGAPTITKDGVSVAKEIELEDPYENMGAQLVKEVASKTNDVAGDGTTTATVLAYSMVREGLKAVAAGITPIEIKRGIDKAVNLAVEEIKKASKEIKGSEEVEHVATVSANNDTEIGKILADAIQKVGKDGVITVEESKTMDTTTDFVEGMQFDRGYISSYFVTDRDRMETVFTDPYILIHDKKISSMKDLLPLLEKIAQTGKPLVIIAEDMDGEALATLVVNSLRGTLKTCAVKAPGFGDRRKAMLEDIAVLTGGQVISEELGLKLESTELNMLGTAKTVKIDKDNTIIVDGAGSGKAIKERVSQIKTQIDASTSDYDKEKLKERLAKLSGGVAVINIGAVTETEMKEKKHRVEDTLAATRAALEEGIVPGGGLVLIESASALEKTDMSKLTDDEKVGFKIVKRALEEPMRQIAENAGVDGAVIADRAKHEKKGIGFDAAKMEWKDMMSAGIIDPAKVTRSALQNAASIAGLLLTTEAAITELPEKTPPAPMPGAGGMGGMDGMY
;
A
#
# COMPACT_ATOMS: atom_id res chain seq x y z
N MET A 1 6.94 32.96 3.08
CA MET A 1 6.07 33.00 4.26
C MET A 1 6.91 32.99 5.53
N ALA A 2 6.48 33.69 6.57
CA ALA A 2 7.20 33.67 7.85
C ALA A 2 6.97 32.32 8.54
N LYS A 3 7.95 31.84 9.30
CA LYS A 3 7.90 30.57 10.03
C LYS A 3 7.77 30.84 11.52
N GLN A 4 7.11 29.90 12.21
CA GLN A 4 7.11 29.83 13.66
C GLN A 4 7.91 28.62 14.11
N LEU A 5 8.58 28.72 15.23
CA LEU A 5 9.47 27.70 15.77
C LEU A 5 9.04 27.33 17.17
N LEU A 6 9.11 26.03 17.46
CA LEU A 6 8.90 25.50 18.79
C LEU A 6 10.07 24.57 19.12
N PHE A 7 10.53 24.57 20.36
CA PHE A 7 11.76 23.88 20.76
C PHE A 7 11.51 22.94 21.95
N ASN A 8 12.44 22.00 22.14
CA ASN A 8 12.56 21.17 23.33
C ASN A 8 11.26 20.39 23.65
N ASP A 9 10.92 20.35 24.93
CA ASP A 9 9.77 19.60 25.42
C ASP A 9 8.42 20.13 24.92
N ASP A 10 8.32 21.42 24.62
CA ASP A 10 7.07 21.98 24.09
C ASP A 10 6.78 21.48 22.68
N ALA A 11 7.80 21.38 21.83
CA ALA A 11 7.67 20.77 20.51
C ALA A 11 7.27 19.29 20.63
N ARG A 12 7.96 18.54 21.50
CA ARG A 12 7.69 17.11 21.70
C ARG A 12 6.30 16.85 22.25
N LYS A 13 5.82 17.64 23.24
CA LYS A 13 4.47 17.50 23.81
C LYS A 13 3.38 17.73 22.76
N LYS A 14 3.55 18.75 21.91
CA LYS A 14 2.62 19.02 20.82
C LYS A 14 2.58 17.89 19.82
N MET A 15 3.74 17.43 19.35
CA MET A 15 3.80 16.28 18.44
C MET A 15 3.21 15.01 19.07
N LEU A 16 3.47 14.74 20.36
CA LEU A 16 2.86 13.59 21.07
C LEU A 16 1.33 13.69 21.11
N SER A 17 0.77 14.88 21.33
CA SER A 17 -0.68 15.11 21.28
C SER A 17 -1.26 14.69 19.92
N GLY A 18 -0.61 15.07 18.82
CA GLY A 18 -1.02 14.65 17.48
C GLY A 18 -0.91 13.13 17.25
N VAL A 19 0.21 12.53 17.68
CA VAL A 19 0.39 11.07 17.65
C VAL A 19 -0.71 10.35 18.44
N GLU A 20 -1.09 10.87 19.61
CA GLU A 20 -2.15 10.28 20.42
C GLU A 20 -3.52 10.38 19.73
N GLN A 21 -3.87 11.53 19.18
CA GLN A 21 -5.17 11.75 18.54
C GLN A 21 -5.37 10.78 17.36
N ILE A 22 -4.41 10.68 16.45
CA ILE A 22 -4.50 9.73 15.34
C ILE A 22 -4.51 8.28 15.82
N SER A 23 -3.67 7.93 16.80
CA SER A 23 -3.62 6.57 17.33
C SER A 23 -4.93 6.17 18.02
N ARG A 24 -5.59 7.07 18.71
CA ARG A 24 -6.91 6.82 19.33
C ARG A 24 -8.00 6.53 18.30
N ALA A 25 -7.98 7.21 17.15
CA ALA A 25 -8.92 6.94 16.07
C ALA A 25 -8.65 5.61 15.37
N VAL A 26 -7.36 5.25 15.17
CA VAL A 26 -6.97 4.05 14.44
C VAL A 26 -7.09 2.78 15.30
N LYS A 27 -6.63 2.79 16.56
CA LYS A 27 -6.54 1.60 17.41
C LYS A 27 -7.86 0.91 17.74
N VAL A 28 -9.00 1.63 17.62
CA VAL A 28 -10.34 1.05 17.86
C VAL A 28 -10.74 0.01 16.82
N THR A 29 -10.06 -0.01 15.67
CA THR A 29 -10.32 -0.96 14.59
C THR A 29 -9.61 -2.31 14.79
N LEU A 30 -8.65 -2.42 15.74
CA LEU A 30 -7.77 -3.57 15.88
C LEU A 30 -8.49 -4.81 16.42
N GLY A 31 -8.24 -5.95 15.79
CA GLY A 31 -8.68 -7.27 16.23
C GLY A 31 -10.12 -7.64 15.83
N PRO A 32 -10.58 -8.85 16.20
CA PRO A 32 -11.86 -9.41 15.75
C PRO A 32 -13.07 -8.63 16.27
N LYS A 33 -12.96 -8.00 17.43
CA LYS A 33 -13.99 -7.12 18.01
C LYS A 33 -13.68 -5.63 17.82
N GLY A 34 -12.75 -5.29 16.93
CA GLY A 34 -12.49 -3.92 16.51
C GLY A 34 -13.74 -3.29 15.88
N ARG A 35 -13.88 -1.97 16.05
CA ARG A 35 -15.04 -1.20 15.62
C ARG A 35 -14.78 -0.47 14.32
N LEU A 36 -15.84 -0.11 13.63
CA LEU A 36 -15.80 0.70 12.42
C LEU A 36 -15.59 2.18 12.77
N VAL A 37 -14.92 2.88 11.89
CA VAL A 37 -14.76 4.35 11.93
C VAL A 37 -15.53 4.94 10.77
N MET A 38 -16.25 6.02 11.02
CA MET A 38 -16.97 6.76 10.00
C MET A 38 -16.16 8.00 9.62
N LEU A 39 -15.90 8.16 8.33
CA LEU A 39 -15.14 9.25 7.74
C LEU A 39 -16.11 10.14 6.95
N ASP A 40 -16.13 11.42 7.27
CA ASP A 40 -16.90 12.41 6.53
C ASP A 40 -16.31 12.63 5.13
N LYS A 41 -17.18 12.84 4.15
CA LYS A 41 -16.76 13.23 2.80
C LYS A 41 -17.44 14.54 2.41
N LYS A 42 -16.68 15.45 1.83
CA LYS A 42 -17.23 16.74 1.33
C LYS A 42 -18.37 16.56 0.32
N PHE A 43 -18.38 15.45 -0.39
CA PHE A 43 -19.42 15.10 -1.37
C PHE A 43 -19.74 13.60 -1.26
N GLY A 44 -21.03 13.26 -1.24
CA GLY A 44 -21.50 11.88 -1.15
C GLY A 44 -21.78 11.39 0.25
N ALA A 45 -21.95 10.08 0.41
CA ALA A 45 -22.17 9.44 1.71
C ALA A 45 -20.86 9.30 2.49
N PRO A 46 -20.89 9.33 3.84
CA PRO A 46 -19.73 9.03 4.66
C PRO A 46 -19.15 7.65 4.33
N THR A 47 -17.84 7.53 4.36
CA THR A 47 -17.18 6.23 4.24
C THR A 47 -17.10 5.55 5.60
N ILE A 48 -17.47 4.27 5.66
CA ILE A 48 -17.37 3.45 6.86
C ILE A 48 -16.27 2.43 6.60
N THR A 49 -15.25 2.39 7.47
CA THR A 49 -14.10 1.52 7.30
C THR A 49 -13.58 0.96 8.61
N LYS A 50 -12.91 -0.18 8.53
CA LYS A 50 -12.12 -0.79 9.61
C LYS A 50 -10.63 -0.74 9.30
N ASP A 51 -10.25 -0.31 8.09
CA ASP A 51 -8.87 -0.21 7.66
C ASP A 51 -8.16 0.98 8.34
N GLY A 52 -7.05 0.67 9.01
CA GLY A 52 -6.27 1.64 9.78
C GLY A 52 -5.57 2.69 8.92
N VAL A 53 -5.12 2.35 7.70
CA VAL A 53 -4.46 3.33 6.83
C VAL A 53 -5.45 4.32 6.25
N SER A 54 -6.66 3.88 5.89
CA SER A 54 -7.73 4.76 5.43
C SER A 54 -8.13 5.76 6.51
N VAL A 55 -8.28 5.28 7.76
CA VAL A 55 -8.55 6.18 8.90
C VAL A 55 -7.41 7.17 9.09
N ALA A 56 -6.16 6.71 9.08
CA ALA A 56 -5.01 7.56 9.31
C ALA A 56 -4.87 8.65 8.22
N LYS A 57 -5.12 8.33 6.96
CA LYS A 57 -5.01 9.26 5.82
C LYS A 57 -5.97 10.45 5.91
N GLU A 58 -7.15 10.26 6.47
CA GLU A 58 -8.17 11.33 6.56
C GLU A 58 -7.95 12.29 7.74
N ILE A 59 -7.05 11.97 8.68
CA ILE A 59 -6.83 12.80 9.85
C ILE A 59 -5.87 13.95 9.53
N GLU A 60 -6.39 15.18 9.63
CA GLU A 60 -5.63 16.42 9.64
C GLU A 60 -6.01 17.22 10.89
N LEU A 61 -5.03 17.75 11.61
CA LEU A 61 -5.23 18.48 12.84
C LEU A 61 -5.04 19.98 12.62
N GLU A 62 -5.83 20.80 13.31
CA GLU A 62 -5.80 22.25 13.17
C GLU A 62 -4.49 22.87 13.68
N ASP A 63 -3.96 22.36 14.80
CA ASP A 63 -2.65 22.80 15.32
C ASP A 63 -1.52 22.23 14.46
N PRO A 64 -0.70 23.06 13.80
CA PRO A 64 0.32 22.61 12.86
C PRO A 64 1.40 21.73 13.51
N TYR A 65 1.71 21.91 14.79
CA TYR A 65 2.67 21.08 15.51
C TYR A 65 2.10 19.73 15.89
N GLU A 66 0.82 19.68 16.30
CA GLU A 66 0.11 18.42 16.52
C GLU A 66 -0.03 17.67 15.20
N ASN A 67 -0.35 18.37 14.12
CA ASN A 67 -0.46 17.79 12.79
C ASN A 67 0.86 17.18 12.31
N MET A 68 2.03 17.77 12.61
CA MET A 68 3.33 17.14 12.32
C MET A 68 3.47 15.77 12.99
N GLY A 69 3.05 15.63 14.25
CA GLY A 69 3.04 14.35 14.96
C GLY A 69 2.09 13.34 14.32
N ALA A 70 0.88 13.78 13.94
CA ALA A 70 -0.09 12.94 13.24
C ALA A 70 0.42 12.48 11.87
N GLN A 71 1.07 13.37 11.09
CA GLN A 71 1.64 13.03 9.79
C GLN A 71 2.75 11.97 9.87
N LEU A 72 3.59 12.01 10.92
CA LEU A 72 4.59 10.96 11.15
C LEU A 72 3.97 9.59 11.38
N VAL A 73 2.88 9.49 12.15
CA VAL A 73 2.15 8.22 12.33
C VAL A 73 1.42 7.79 11.06
N LYS A 74 0.87 8.74 10.32
CA LYS A 74 0.28 8.48 9.00
C LYS A 74 1.31 7.86 8.04
N GLU A 75 2.57 8.31 8.09
CA GLU A 75 3.65 7.74 7.31
C GLU A 75 3.96 6.29 7.76
N VAL A 76 3.95 6.00 9.08
CA VAL A 76 4.10 4.62 9.58
C VAL A 76 3.04 3.69 8.99
N ALA A 77 1.77 4.10 9.04
CA ALA A 77 0.67 3.31 8.50
C ALA A 77 0.81 3.12 6.99
N SER A 78 1.10 4.19 6.24
CA SER A 78 1.26 4.14 4.77
C SER A 78 2.43 3.25 4.35
N LYS A 79 3.61 3.38 4.99
CA LYS A 79 4.77 2.54 4.70
C LYS A 79 4.54 1.07 5.02
N THR A 80 3.81 0.78 6.09
CA THR A 80 3.47 -0.59 6.44
C THR A 80 2.52 -1.19 5.40
N ASN A 81 1.54 -0.42 4.96
CA ASN A 81 0.65 -0.81 3.86
C ASN A 81 1.43 -1.06 2.56
N ASP A 82 2.32 -0.16 2.16
CA ASP A 82 3.12 -0.28 0.94
C ASP A 82 3.98 -1.56 0.91
N VAL A 83 4.52 -1.98 2.06
CA VAL A 83 5.45 -3.12 2.15
C VAL A 83 4.73 -4.45 2.35
N ALA A 84 3.67 -4.45 3.12
CA ALA A 84 3.03 -5.68 3.61
C ALA A 84 1.52 -5.76 3.34
N GLY A 85 0.89 -4.67 2.92
CA GLY A 85 -0.53 -4.56 2.59
C GLY A 85 -1.49 -4.70 3.78
N ASP A 86 -0.95 -4.89 4.99
CA ASP A 86 -1.70 -5.06 6.24
C ASP A 86 -0.82 -4.62 7.43
N GLY A 87 -1.36 -4.69 8.65
CA GLY A 87 -0.64 -4.38 9.90
C GLY A 87 -0.53 -2.89 10.22
N THR A 88 -1.25 -2.04 9.51
CA THR A 88 -1.23 -0.57 9.65
C THR A 88 -1.66 -0.11 11.03
N THR A 89 -2.70 -0.72 11.59
CA THR A 89 -3.19 -0.46 12.95
C THR A 89 -2.18 -0.93 14.00
N THR A 90 -1.60 -2.11 13.82
CA THR A 90 -0.54 -2.65 14.70
C THR A 90 0.67 -1.73 14.72
N ALA A 91 1.12 -1.25 13.56
CA ALA A 91 2.24 -0.32 13.43
C ALA A 91 1.96 1.01 14.15
N THR A 92 0.75 1.54 14.00
CA THR A 92 0.30 2.76 14.69
C THR A 92 0.31 2.61 16.21
N VAL A 93 -0.19 1.48 16.73
CA VAL A 93 -0.21 1.17 18.16
C VAL A 93 1.20 1.05 18.72
N LEU A 94 2.08 0.35 18.02
CA LEU A 94 3.50 0.20 18.38
C LEU A 94 4.21 1.56 18.39
N ALA A 95 4.03 2.38 17.36
CA ALA A 95 4.64 3.70 17.25
C ALA A 95 4.20 4.61 18.41
N TYR A 96 2.90 4.70 18.68
CA TYR A 96 2.38 5.47 19.79
C TYR A 96 2.98 5.04 21.14
N SER A 97 3.03 3.73 21.40
CA SER A 97 3.61 3.22 22.64
C SER A 97 5.08 3.57 22.79
N MET A 98 5.89 3.38 21.71
CA MET A 98 7.31 3.72 21.74
C MET A 98 7.55 5.21 21.93
N VAL A 99 6.80 6.07 21.25
CA VAL A 99 6.88 7.53 21.39
C VAL A 99 6.51 7.94 22.81
N ARG A 100 5.38 7.47 23.33
CA ARG A 100 4.89 7.81 24.67
C ARG A 100 5.88 7.43 25.76
N GLU A 101 6.39 6.19 25.76
CA GLU A 101 7.35 5.72 26.76
C GLU A 101 8.73 6.36 26.56
N GLY A 102 9.14 6.58 25.32
CA GLY A 102 10.40 7.25 24.99
C GLY A 102 10.43 8.71 25.46
N LEU A 103 9.37 9.47 25.25
CA LEU A 103 9.29 10.86 25.70
C LEU A 103 9.28 10.99 27.24
N LYS A 104 8.72 10.01 27.96
CA LYS A 104 8.86 9.95 29.43
C LYS A 104 10.33 9.80 29.84
N ALA A 105 11.09 8.96 29.14
CA ALA A 105 12.51 8.77 29.41
C ALA A 105 13.34 10.01 29.06
N VAL A 106 13.05 10.67 27.93
CA VAL A 106 13.70 11.95 27.55
C VAL A 106 13.42 13.03 28.59
N ALA A 107 12.18 13.18 29.04
CA ALA A 107 11.80 14.12 30.09
C ALA A 107 12.48 13.81 31.44
N ALA A 108 12.85 12.56 31.69
CA ALA A 108 13.66 12.15 32.84
C ALA A 108 15.18 12.44 32.69
N GLY A 109 15.59 13.03 31.57
CA GLY A 109 16.97 13.43 31.30
C GLY A 109 17.84 12.36 30.61
N ILE A 110 17.23 11.30 30.08
CA ILE A 110 17.95 10.26 29.35
C ILE A 110 18.23 10.74 27.91
N THR A 111 19.41 10.43 27.41
CA THR A 111 19.89 10.92 26.10
C THR A 111 19.09 10.33 24.93
N PRO A 112 18.36 11.14 24.14
CA PRO A 112 17.48 10.66 23.07
C PRO A 112 18.18 9.76 22.04
N ILE A 113 19.43 10.11 21.68
CA ILE A 113 20.22 9.37 20.68
C ILE A 113 20.56 7.97 21.22
N GLU A 114 20.89 7.83 22.50
CA GLU A 114 21.19 6.53 23.11
C GLU A 114 19.92 5.69 23.28
N ILE A 115 18.79 6.31 23.65
CA ILE A 115 17.46 5.64 23.64
C ILE A 115 17.19 5.07 22.26
N LYS A 116 17.36 5.87 21.20
CA LYS A 116 17.16 5.42 19.81
C LYS A 116 18.04 4.23 19.46
N ARG A 117 19.34 4.28 19.78
CA ARG A 117 20.26 3.15 19.56
C ARG A 117 19.79 1.88 20.29
N GLY A 118 19.30 2.03 21.51
CA GLY A 118 18.73 0.93 22.28
C GLY A 118 17.46 0.35 21.62
N ILE A 119 16.57 1.21 21.13
CA ILE A 119 15.38 0.81 20.37
C ILE A 119 15.79 0.04 19.10
N ASP A 120 16.71 0.56 18.30
CA ASP A 120 17.17 -0.06 17.06
C ASP A 120 17.73 -1.48 17.32
N LYS A 121 18.56 -1.65 18.35
CA LYS A 121 19.11 -2.96 18.75
C LYS A 121 18.02 -3.93 19.21
N ALA A 122 17.09 -3.48 20.05
CA ALA A 122 16.01 -4.30 20.57
C ALA A 122 15.05 -4.76 19.46
N VAL A 123 14.71 -3.86 18.51
CA VAL A 123 13.86 -4.16 17.37
C VAL A 123 14.52 -5.19 16.45
N ASN A 124 15.82 -5.06 16.16
CA ASN A 124 16.52 -6.04 15.35
C ASN A 124 16.46 -7.44 15.97
N LEU A 125 16.68 -7.57 17.27
CA LEU A 125 16.55 -8.85 17.98
C LEU A 125 15.12 -9.38 17.96
N ALA A 126 14.11 -8.54 18.17
CA ALA A 126 12.71 -8.95 18.11
C ALA A 126 12.33 -9.43 16.70
N VAL A 127 12.82 -8.76 15.64
CA VAL A 127 12.62 -9.18 14.24
C VAL A 127 13.27 -10.54 13.96
N GLU A 128 14.47 -10.80 14.50
CA GLU A 128 15.10 -12.12 14.37
C GLU A 128 14.26 -13.22 15.05
N GLU A 129 13.69 -12.94 16.21
CA GLU A 129 12.81 -13.90 16.91
C GLU A 129 11.49 -14.14 16.14
N ILE A 130 10.89 -13.10 15.55
CA ILE A 130 9.71 -13.23 14.68
C ILE A 130 10.06 -14.13 13.48
N LYS A 131 11.21 -13.91 12.82
CA LYS A 131 11.66 -14.75 11.70
C LYS A 131 11.91 -16.20 12.10
N LYS A 132 12.50 -16.44 13.28
CA LYS A 132 12.70 -17.81 13.81
C LYS A 132 11.39 -18.51 14.16
N ALA A 133 10.36 -17.76 14.57
CA ALA A 133 9.03 -18.30 14.88
C ALA A 133 8.19 -18.56 13.63
N SER A 134 8.59 -18.01 12.48
CA SER A 134 7.86 -18.15 11.21
C SER A 134 7.86 -19.59 10.71
N LYS A 135 6.70 -20.04 10.19
CA LYS A 135 6.51 -21.31 9.49
C LYS A 135 6.09 -21.04 8.06
N GLU A 136 6.78 -21.67 7.11
CA GLU A 136 6.41 -21.62 5.70
C GLU A 136 5.04 -22.25 5.44
N ILE A 137 4.29 -21.67 4.51
CA ILE A 137 3.01 -22.17 4.03
C ILE A 137 3.28 -23.27 2.98
N LYS A 138 2.77 -24.48 3.21
CA LYS A 138 3.05 -25.65 2.35
C LYS A 138 1.87 -26.14 1.52
N GLY A 139 0.66 -25.61 1.70
CA GLY A 139 -0.51 -26.14 1.01
C GLY A 139 -1.61 -25.10 0.80
N SER A 140 -2.59 -25.45 -0.07
CA SER A 140 -3.74 -24.60 -0.37
C SER A 140 -4.64 -24.38 0.85
N GLU A 141 -4.77 -25.36 1.75
CA GLU A 141 -5.54 -25.23 2.99
C GLU A 141 -4.96 -24.17 3.93
N GLU A 142 -3.63 -24.10 4.04
CA GLU A 142 -2.97 -23.06 4.85
C GLU A 142 -3.14 -21.68 4.23
N VAL A 143 -3.13 -21.57 2.90
CA VAL A 143 -3.44 -20.33 2.17
C VAL A 143 -4.88 -19.88 2.45
N GLU A 144 -5.84 -20.80 2.38
CA GLU A 144 -7.26 -20.54 2.68
C GLU A 144 -7.44 -20.08 4.14
N HIS A 145 -6.74 -20.71 5.09
CA HIS A 145 -6.75 -20.30 6.50
C HIS A 145 -6.22 -18.86 6.67
N VAL A 146 -5.07 -18.53 6.10
CA VAL A 146 -4.51 -17.17 6.15
C VAL A 146 -5.50 -16.17 5.56
N ALA A 147 -5.99 -16.45 4.36
CA ALA A 147 -6.93 -15.59 3.68
C ALA A 147 -8.24 -15.40 4.47
N THR A 148 -8.76 -16.48 5.06
CA THR A 148 -9.97 -16.42 5.90
C THR A 148 -9.77 -15.52 7.13
N VAL A 149 -8.65 -15.69 7.84
CA VAL A 149 -8.37 -14.86 9.04
C VAL A 149 -8.17 -13.39 8.66
N SER A 150 -7.42 -13.12 7.62
CA SER A 150 -7.22 -11.75 7.12
C SER A 150 -8.50 -11.10 6.63
N ALA A 151 -9.45 -11.90 6.10
CA ALA A 151 -10.79 -11.46 5.69
C ALA A 151 -11.79 -11.32 6.87
N ASN A 152 -11.33 -11.19 8.11
CA ASN A 152 -12.19 -11.15 9.31
C ASN A 152 -13.05 -12.42 9.51
N ASN A 153 -12.49 -13.59 9.27
CA ASN A 153 -13.14 -14.92 9.29
C ASN A 153 -14.23 -15.13 8.21
N ASP A 154 -14.13 -14.41 7.10
CA ASP A 154 -14.96 -14.65 5.92
C ASP A 154 -14.38 -15.81 5.11
N THR A 155 -15.01 -16.99 5.26
CA THR A 155 -14.57 -18.22 4.60
C THR A 155 -14.79 -18.20 3.09
N GLU A 156 -15.77 -17.44 2.61
CA GLU A 156 -16.03 -17.29 1.17
C GLU A 156 -14.89 -16.56 0.48
N ILE A 157 -14.47 -15.42 1.05
CA ILE A 157 -13.31 -14.65 0.57
C ILE A 157 -12.04 -15.50 0.66
N GLY A 158 -11.84 -16.21 1.79
CA GLY A 158 -10.70 -17.11 1.98
C GLY A 158 -10.55 -18.13 0.87
N LYS A 159 -11.64 -18.82 0.54
CA LYS A 159 -11.68 -19.82 -0.51
C LYS A 159 -11.45 -19.23 -1.90
N ILE A 160 -12.11 -18.11 -2.24
CA ILE A 160 -11.94 -17.43 -3.53
C ILE A 160 -10.47 -17.06 -3.76
N LEU A 161 -9.80 -16.53 -2.74
CA LEU A 161 -8.38 -16.14 -2.83
C LEU A 161 -7.45 -17.35 -2.92
N ALA A 162 -7.70 -18.41 -2.14
CA ALA A 162 -6.91 -19.64 -2.22
C ALA A 162 -7.01 -20.29 -3.59
N ASP A 163 -8.23 -20.39 -4.15
CA ASP A 163 -8.47 -20.93 -5.50
C ASP A 163 -7.80 -20.05 -6.57
N ALA A 164 -7.87 -18.73 -6.44
CA ALA A 164 -7.20 -17.81 -7.35
C ALA A 164 -5.67 -17.98 -7.31
N ILE A 165 -5.07 -17.99 -6.12
CA ILE A 165 -3.61 -18.17 -5.93
C ILE A 165 -3.15 -19.55 -6.44
N GLN A 166 -3.93 -20.60 -6.18
CA GLN A 166 -3.60 -21.94 -6.67
C GLN A 166 -3.56 -22.00 -8.19
N LYS A 167 -4.46 -21.28 -8.87
CA LYS A 167 -4.62 -21.33 -10.32
C LYS A 167 -3.61 -20.46 -11.07
N VAL A 168 -3.32 -19.25 -10.57
CA VAL A 168 -2.34 -18.35 -11.19
C VAL A 168 -0.90 -18.55 -10.66
N GLY A 169 -0.74 -19.27 -9.55
CA GLY A 169 0.55 -19.47 -8.88
C GLY A 169 0.88 -18.36 -7.85
N LYS A 170 1.95 -18.57 -7.08
CA LYS A 170 2.37 -17.64 -6.00
C LYS A 170 2.68 -16.24 -6.52
N ASP A 171 3.30 -16.16 -7.70
CA ASP A 171 3.70 -14.91 -8.35
C ASP A 171 2.67 -14.44 -9.38
N GLY A 172 1.52 -15.12 -9.45
CA GLY A 172 0.45 -14.81 -10.39
C GLY A 172 -0.26 -13.50 -10.07
N VAL A 173 -0.79 -12.85 -11.11
CA VAL A 173 -1.49 -11.58 -10.99
C VAL A 173 -2.93 -11.82 -10.57
N ILE A 174 -3.37 -11.16 -9.49
CA ILE A 174 -4.76 -11.16 -9.03
C ILE A 174 -5.17 -9.70 -8.89
N THR A 175 -6.27 -9.33 -9.55
CA THR A 175 -6.88 -8.01 -9.46
C THR A 175 -8.28 -8.10 -8.84
N VAL A 176 -8.70 -7.04 -8.17
CA VAL A 176 -10.02 -6.96 -7.55
C VAL A 176 -10.79 -5.83 -8.25
N GLU A 177 -11.93 -6.15 -8.83
CA GLU A 177 -12.77 -5.22 -9.58
C GLU A 177 -14.19 -5.17 -9.02
N GLU A 178 -14.90 -4.11 -9.33
CA GLU A 178 -16.31 -3.96 -8.95
C GLU A 178 -17.20 -4.69 -9.96
N SER A 179 -18.07 -5.58 -9.46
CA SER A 179 -19.07 -6.26 -10.27
C SER A 179 -20.29 -5.37 -10.49
N LYS A 180 -20.98 -5.60 -11.59
CA LYS A 180 -22.33 -5.05 -11.82
C LYS A 180 -23.44 -5.94 -11.26
N THR A 181 -23.08 -7.13 -10.74
CA THR A 181 -24.02 -8.09 -10.15
C THR A 181 -23.84 -8.14 -8.63
N MET A 182 -24.78 -8.77 -7.93
CA MET A 182 -24.69 -8.94 -6.47
C MET A 182 -23.72 -10.06 -6.06
N ASP A 183 -23.38 -10.95 -6.98
CA ASP A 183 -22.52 -12.10 -6.69
C ASP A 183 -21.05 -11.76 -6.89
N THR A 184 -20.18 -12.28 -6.02
CA THR A 184 -18.74 -12.23 -6.17
C THR A 184 -18.27 -13.39 -7.02
N THR A 185 -17.55 -13.12 -8.11
CA THR A 185 -17.07 -14.13 -9.07
C THR A 185 -15.57 -13.97 -9.33
N THR A 186 -14.94 -15.05 -9.79
CA THR A 186 -13.53 -15.04 -10.21
C THR A 186 -13.42 -15.44 -11.65
N ASP A 187 -12.91 -14.56 -12.48
CA ASP A 187 -12.60 -14.82 -13.87
C ASP A 187 -11.09 -14.98 -14.06
N PHE A 188 -10.70 -15.83 -15.02
CA PHE A 188 -9.30 -16.03 -15.38
C PHE A 188 -9.14 -15.60 -16.83
N VAL A 189 -8.32 -14.57 -17.04
CA VAL A 189 -8.15 -13.92 -18.34
C VAL A 189 -6.68 -13.81 -18.72
N GLU A 190 -6.42 -13.62 -20.02
CA GLU A 190 -5.08 -13.31 -20.49
C GLU A 190 -4.65 -11.95 -19.95
N GLY A 191 -3.43 -11.85 -19.48
CA GLY A 191 -2.94 -10.60 -18.90
C GLY A 191 -1.50 -10.69 -18.43
N MET A 192 -0.93 -9.56 -18.04
CA MET A 192 0.47 -9.45 -17.62
C MET A 192 0.66 -8.30 -16.63
N GLN A 193 1.58 -8.51 -15.68
CA GLN A 193 2.12 -7.43 -14.86
C GLN A 193 3.60 -7.23 -15.15
N PHE A 194 4.05 -5.97 -15.13
CA PHE A 194 5.47 -5.63 -15.16
C PHE A 194 5.81 -4.49 -14.21
N ASP A 195 7.07 -4.47 -13.73
CA ASP A 195 7.55 -3.63 -12.64
C ASP A 195 7.96 -2.24 -13.16
N ARG A 196 7.00 -1.48 -13.67
CA ARG A 196 7.12 -0.07 -14.04
C ARG A 196 5.77 0.60 -13.83
N GLY A 197 5.76 1.70 -13.11
CA GLY A 197 4.58 2.51 -12.87
C GLY A 197 4.54 3.77 -13.73
N TYR A 198 3.62 4.66 -13.41
CA TYR A 198 3.46 5.93 -14.12
C TYR A 198 4.71 6.82 -14.01
N ILE A 199 5.04 7.52 -15.08
CA ILE A 199 6.17 8.47 -15.11
C ILE A 199 5.87 9.72 -14.25
N SER A 200 4.60 10.07 -14.10
CA SER A 200 4.17 11.23 -13.33
C SER A 200 2.91 10.92 -12.52
N SER A 201 2.91 11.29 -11.24
CA SER A 201 1.74 11.15 -10.36
C SER A 201 0.54 12.00 -10.78
N TYR A 202 0.73 12.97 -11.66
CA TYR A 202 -0.36 13.74 -12.23
C TYR A 202 -1.26 12.96 -13.19
N PHE A 203 -0.88 11.75 -13.59
CA PHE A 203 -1.73 10.84 -14.36
C PHE A 203 -2.71 10.05 -13.49
N VAL A 204 -2.59 10.09 -12.18
CA VAL A 204 -3.42 9.36 -11.23
C VAL A 204 -4.90 9.73 -11.40
N THR A 205 -5.74 8.72 -11.58
CA THR A 205 -7.21 8.87 -11.69
C THR A 205 -7.91 8.57 -10.37
N ASP A 206 -7.36 7.66 -9.58
CA ASP A 206 -7.81 7.33 -8.22
C ASP A 206 -6.78 7.85 -7.20
N ARG A 207 -7.08 8.99 -6.59
CA ARG A 207 -6.16 9.65 -5.64
C ARG A 207 -6.07 8.94 -4.30
N ASP A 208 -7.10 8.23 -3.90
CA ASP A 208 -7.13 7.52 -2.62
C ASP A 208 -6.15 6.34 -2.66
N ARG A 209 -6.02 5.70 -3.83
CA ARG A 209 -5.11 4.58 -4.07
C ARG A 209 -3.81 4.95 -4.76
N MET A 210 -3.71 6.19 -5.25
CA MET A 210 -2.59 6.62 -6.09
C MET A 210 -2.41 5.74 -7.34
N GLU A 211 -3.51 5.39 -7.99
CA GLU A 211 -3.56 4.53 -9.17
C GLU A 211 -4.19 5.24 -10.37
N THR A 212 -3.78 4.83 -11.56
CA THR A 212 -4.45 5.14 -12.82
C THR A 212 -5.17 3.90 -13.31
N VAL A 213 -6.49 3.97 -13.47
CA VAL A 213 -7.30 2.86 -13.97
C VAL A 213 -8.00 3.30 -15.24
N PHE A 214 -7.73 2.61 -16.35
CA PHE A 214 -8.37 2.84 -17.65
C PHE A 214 -9.13 1.62 -18.13
N THR A 215 -10.35 1.82 -18.57
CA THR A 215 -11.20 0.81 -19.22
C THR A 215 -11.16 1.00 -20.74
N ASP A 216 -11.00 -0.08 -21.48
CA ASP A 216 -10.87 -0.12 -22.95
C ASP A 216 -9.83 0.84 -23.53
N PRO A 217 -8.60 0.97 -22.94
CA PRO A 217 -7.61 1.89 -23.44
C PRO A 217 -6.97 1.40 -24.73
N TYR A 218 -6.49 2.36 -25.54
CA TYR A 218 -5.46 2.10 -26.52
C TYR A 218 -4.09 2.04 -25.82
N ILE A 219 -3.18 1.21 -26.34
CA ILE A 219 -1.84 1.02 -25.79
C ILE A 219 -0.83 1.26 -26.90
N LEU A 220 -0.10 2.37 -26.80
CA LEU A 220 1.04 2.67 -27.67
C LEU A 220 2.29 2.02 -27.09
N ILE A 221 2.99 1.22 -27.86
CA ILE A 221 4.22 0.54 -27.48
C ILE A 221 5.36 1.06 -28.35
N HIS A 222 6.34 1.75 -27.73
CA HIS A 222 7.43 2.40 -28.44
C HIS A 222 8.78 2.03 -27.82
N ASP A 223 9.79 1.73 -28.66
CA ASP A 223 11.08 1.24 -28.22
C ASP A 223 12.07 2.34 -27.83
N LYS A 224 11.78 3.60 -28.14
CA LYS A 224 12.63 4.76 -27.87
C LYS A 224 12.01 5.72 -26.87
N LYS A 225 12.82 6.67 -26.43
CA LYS A 225 12.39 7.80 -25.60
C LYS A 225 11.57 8.79 -26.41
N ILE A 226 10.49 9.32 -25.83
CA ILE A 226 9.62 10.34 -26.40
C ILE A 226 9.83 11.65 -25.66
N SER A 227 10.39 12.66 -26.33
CA SER A 227 10.62 14.00 -25.75
C SER A 227 9.91 15.10 -26.54
N SER A 228 9.68 14.88 -27.86
CA SER A 228 9.02 15.83 -28.76
C SER A 228 7.53 15.56 -28.86
N MET A 229 6.72 16.59 -28.67
CA MET A 229 5.26 16.50 -28.85
C MET A 229 4.88 16.36 -30.33
N LYS A 230 5.68 16.90 -31.24
CA LYS A 230 5.41 16.92 -32.67
C LYS A 230 5.17 15.52 -33.25
N ASP A 231 5.97 14.53 -32.77
CA ASP A 231 5.93 13.17 -33.30
C ASP A 231 4.69 12.40 -32.81
N LEU A 232 4.16 12.80 -31.66
CA LEU A 232 2.98 12.19 -31.03
C LEU A 232 1.65 12.84 -31.46
N LEU A 233 1.69 14.11 -31.88
CA LEU A 233 0.50 14.93 -32.15
C LEU A 233 -0.50 14.27 -33.11
N PRO A 234 -0.08 13.70 -34.26
CA PRO A 234 -1.03 13.08 -35.22
C PRO A 234 -1.80 11.91 -34.60
N LEU A 235 -1.15 11.15 -33.73
CA LEU A 235 -1.79 10.04 -33.02
C LEU A 235 -2.76 10.54 -31.94
N LEU A 236 -2.37 11.56 -31.18
CA LEU A 236 -3.21 12.12 -30.11
C LEU A 236 -4.50 12.75 -30.65
N GLU A 237 -4.45 13.38 -31.82
CA GLU A 237 -5.63 13.92 -32.49
C GLU A 237 -6.63 12.80 -32.87
N LYS A 238 -6.13 11.67 -33.37
CA LYS A 238 -6.96 10.48 -33.65
C LYS A 238 -7.56 9.88 -32.38
N ILE A 239 -6.78 9.76 -31.32
CA ILE A 239 -7.22 9.24 -29.99
C ILE A 239 -8.30 10.16 -29.40
N ALA A 240 -8.09 11.49 -29.44
CA ALA A 240 -9.05 12.46 -28.92
C ALA A 240 -10.43 12.34 -29.59
N GLN A 241 -10.47 12.03 -30.91
CA GLN A 241 -11.72 11.81 -31.64
C GLN A 241 -12.47 10.55 -31.18
N THR A 242 -11.77 9.54 -30.67
CA THR A 242 -12.40 8.30 -30.17
C THR A 242 -12.95 8.43 -28.73
N GLY A 243 -12.45 9.38 -27.96
CA GLY A 243 -12.76 9.53 -26.54
C GLY A 243 -12.22 8.42 -25.63
N LYS A 244 -11.47 7.45 -26.16
CA LYS A 244 -10.88 6.35 -25.41
C LYS A 244 -9.59 6.81 -24.71
N PRO A 245 -9.25 6.19 -23.54
CA PRO A 245 -7.97 6.43 -22.87
C PRO A 245 -6.78 5.92 -23.70
N LEU A 246 -5.61 6.51 -23.47
CA LEU A 246 -4.35 6.10 -24.07
C LEU A 246 -3.30 5.78 -22.99
N VAL A 247 -2.76 4.58 -23.01
CA VAL A 247 -1.56 4.22 -22.27
C VAL A 247 -0.36 4.24 -23.21
N ILE A 248 0.71 4.91 -22.83
CA ILE A 248 1.95 4.99 -23.60
C ILE A 248 3.02 4.23 -22.86
N ILE A 249 3.55 3.16 -23.45
CA ILE A 249 4.66 2.39 -22.94
C ILE A 249 5.87 2.70 -23.82
N ALA A 250 6.83 3.46 -23.30
CA ALA A 250 8.01 3.89 -24.04
C ALA A 250 9.28 3.68 -23.21
N GLU A 251 10.46 3.69 -23.86
CA GLU A 251 11.75 3.64 -23.10
C GLU A 251 11.77 4.66 -21.97
N ASP A 252 11.43 5.88 -22.27
CA ASP A 252 11.24 7.00 -21.33
C ASP A 252 10.35 8.07 -21.97
N MET A 253 9.84 9.00 -21.16
CA MET A 253 9.15 10.19 -21.64
C MET A 253 9.52 11.38 -20.77
N ASP A 254 9.91 12.47 -21.41
CA ASP A 254 10.24 13.72 -20.70
C ASP A 254 9.92 14.98 -21.55
N GLY A 255 10.45 16.11 -21.10
CA GLY A 255 10.40 17.38 -21.81
C GLY A 255 8.99 17.84 -22.15
N GLU A 256 8.84 18.36 -23.36
CA GLU A 256 7.58 18.91 -23.88
C GLU A 256 6.48 17.85 -23.98
N ALA A 257 6.81 16.64 -24.39
CA ALA A 257 5.84 15.55 -24.56
C ALA A 257 5.17 15.22 -23.20
N LEU A 258 5.95 15.00 -22.15
CA LEU A 258 5.43 14.70 -20.81
C LEU A 258 4.59 15.87 -20.27
N ALA A 259 5.10 17.10 -20.35
CA ALA A 259 4.42 18.27 -19.82
C ALA A 259 3.04 18.47 -20.51
N THR A 260 3.00 18.32 -21.81
CA THR A 260 1.75 18.48 -22.58
C THR A 260 0.73 17.40 -22.25
N LEU A 261 1.15 16.14 -22.13
CA LEU A 261 0.26 15.04 -21.73
C LEU A 261 -0.30 15.25 -20.32
N VAL A 262 0.54 15.65 -19.38
CA VAL A 262 0.11 15.97 -18.01
C VAL A 262 -0.93 17.09 -17.99
N VAL A 263 -0.69 18.20 -18.70
CA VAL A 263 -1.64 19.33 -18.76
C VAL A 263 -2.97 18.89 -19.36
N ASN A 264 -2.96 18.11 -20.45
CA ASN A 264 -4.18 17.64 -21.09
C ASN A 264 -4.94 16.61 -20.22
N SER A 265 -4.23 15.75 -19.49
CA SER A 265 -4.82 14.83 -18.52
C SER A 265 -5.49 15.59 -17.38
N LEU A 266 -4.83 16.58 -16.79
CA LEU A 266 -5.38 17.42 -15.72
C LEU A 266 -6.60 18.23 -16.16
N ARG A 267 -6.62 18.69 -17.41
CA ARG A 267 -7.77 19.39 -18.00
C ARG A 267 -8.92 18.46 -18.41
N GLY A 268 -8.71 17.13 -18.35
CA GLY A 268 -9.69 16.15 -18.78
C GLY A 268 -9.94 16.10 -20.29
N THR A 269 -9.11 16.79 -21.10
CA THR A 269 -9.23 16.81 -22.58
C THR A 269 -8.74 15.51 -23.21
N LEU A 270 -7.76 14.83 -22.57
CA LEU A 270 -7.22 13.56 -23.00
C LEU A 270 -6.94 12.68 -21.77
N LYS A 271 -7.57 11.52 -21.70
CA LYS A 271 -7.28 10.52 -20.67
C LYS A 271 -6.04 9.74 -21.09
N THR A 272 -4.89 10.05 -20.48
CA THR A 272 -3.63 9.43 -20.86
C THR A 272 -2.75 9.15 -19.65
N CYS A 273 -1.92 8.11 -19.76
CA CYS A 273 -0.86 7.79 -18.81
C CYS A 273 0.36 7.29 -19.56
N ALA A 274 1.54 7.75 -19.16
CA ALA A 274 2.81 7.30 -19.70
C ALA A 274 3.56 6.45 -18.66
N VAL A 275 4.12 5.34 -19.13
CA VAL A 275 4.84 4.33 -18.34
C VAL A 275 6.17 4.03 -19.00
N LYS A 276 7.21 3.80 -18.19
CA LYS A 276 8.50 3.33 -18.74
C LYS A 276 8.42 1.87 -19.14
N ALA A 277 9.02 1.54 -20.27
CA ALA A 277 9.13 0.16 -20.73
C ALA A 277 9.92 -0.70 -19.73
N PRO A 278 9.51 -1.96 -19.48
CA PRO A 278 10.22 -2.85 -18.60
C PRO A 278 11.53 -3.37 -19.22
N GLY A 279 12.54 -3.60 -18.38
CA GLY A 279 13.84 -4.12 -18.82
C GLY A 279 14.76 -3.07 -19.45
N PHE A 280 15.89 -3.54 -19.97
CA PHE A 280 16.95 -2.74 -20.61
C PHE A 280 17.50 -3.46 -21.84
N GLY A 281 17.97 -2.71 -22.85
CA GLY A 281 18.57 -3.26 -24.06
C GLY A 281 17.67 -4.27 -24.78
N ASP A 282 18.22 -5.41 -25.20
CA ASP A 282 17.48 -6.44 -25.94
C ASP A 282 16.33 -7.08 -25.13
N ARG A 283 16.48 -7.13 -23.81
CA ARG A 283 15.37 -7.59 -22.94
C ARG A 283 14.18 -6.66 -23.00
N ARG A 284 14.41 -5.33 -23.04
CA ARG A 284 13.33 -4.36 -23.17
C ARG A 284 12.59 -4.58 -24.50
N LYS A 285 13.32 -4.75 -25.61
CA LYS A 285 12.71 -5.05 -26.92
C LYS A 285 11.84 -6.31 -26.86
N ALA A 286 12.39 -7.39 -26.28
CA ALA A 286 11.67 -8.64 -26.13
C ALA A 286 10.41 -8.53 -25.25
N MET A 287 10.45 -7.74 -24.17
CA MET A 287 9.28 -7.50 -23.32
C MET A 287 8.25 -6.60 -23.99
N LEU A 288 8.66 -5.60 -24.78
CA LEU A 288 7.73 -4.80 -25.58
C LEU A 288 7.01 -5.65 -26.64
N GLU A 289 7.70 -6.62 -27.26
CA GLU A 289 7.09 -7.59 -28.16
C GLU A 289 6.08 -8.50 -27.44
N ASP A 290 6.38 -8.94 -26.22
CA ASP A 290 5.46 -9.75 -25.42
C ASP A 290 4.18 -8.96 -25.08
N ILE A 291 4.32 -7.67 -24.74
CA ILE A 291 3.18 -6.77 -24.50
C ILE A 291 2.39 -6.56 -25.80
N ALA A 292 3.07 -6.40 -26.93
CA ALA A 292 2.42 -6.24 -28.23
C ALA A 292 1.59 -7.49 -28.60
N VAL A 293 2.16 -8.68 -28.43
CA VAL A 293 1.45 -9.95 -28.67
C VAL A 293 0.24 -10.08 -27.74
N LEU A 294 0.40 -9.74 -26.45
CA LEU A 294 -0.69 -9.82 -25.46
C LEU A 294 -1.84 -8.87 -25.79
N THR A 295 -1.54 -7.66 -26.25
CA THR A 295 -2.52 -6.60 -26.48
C THR A 295 -3.03 -6.53 -27.93
N GLY A 296 -2.48 -7.37 -28.81
CA GLY A 296 -2.81 -7.38 -30.24
C GLY A 296 -2.30 -6.17 -31.02
N GLY A 297 -1.34 -5.41 -30.44
CA GLY A 297 -0.70 -4.25 -31.06
C GLY A 297 0.62 -4.57 -31.74
N GLN A 298 1.35 -3.53 -32.08
CA GLN A 298 2.68 -3.60 -32.69
C GLN A 298 3.66 -2.72 -31.92
N VAL A 299 4.93 -3.13 -31.86
CA VAL A 299 6.00 -2.27 -31.34
C VAL A 299 6.35 -1.24 -32.42
N ILE A 300 6.14 0.03 -32.13
CA ILE A 300 6.52 1.12 -33.01
C ILE A 300 8.02 1.37 -32.87
N SER A 301 8.77 0.92 -33.85
CA SER A 301 10.23 0.98 -33.87
C SER A 301 10.74 1.37 -35.26
N GLU A 302 11.69 2.30 -35.29
CA GLU A 302 12.36 2.68 -36.53
C GLU A 302 13.18 1.54 -37.15
N GLU A 303 13.67 0.62 -36.31
CA GLU A 303 14.36 -0.58 -36.78
C GLU A 303 13.43 -1.50 -37.59
N LEU A 304 12.13 -1.47 -37.26
CA LEU A 304 11.08 -2.18 -38.02
C LEU A 304 10.47 -1.34 -39.15
N GLY A 305 11.00 -0.14 -39.39
CA GLY A 305 10.48 0.79 -40.39
C GLY A 305 9.23 1.57 -39.99
N LEU A 306 8.83 1.47 -38.69
CA LEU A 306 7.64 2.15 -38.16
C LEU A 306 8.06 3.43 -37.44
N LYS A 307 7.45 4.57 -37.85
CA LYS A 307 7.69 5.87 -37.21
C LYS A 307 6.51 6.28 -36.35
N LEU A 308 6.79 6.97 -35.26
CA LEU A 308 5.76 7.46 -34.33
C LEU A 308 4.77 8.39 -34.99
N GLU A 309 5.26 9.28 -35.88
CA GLU A 309 4.44 10.24 -36.66
C GLU A 309 3.40 9.57 -37.57
N SER A 310 3.68 8.36 -38.07
CA SER A 310 2.83 7.61 -38.98
C SER A 310 2.02 6.50 -38.30
N THR A 311 1.94 6.51 -36.97
CA THR A 311 1.22 5.50 -36.21
C THR A 311 -0.29 5.62 -36.41
N GLU A 312 -0.93 4.50 -36.76
CA GLU A 312 -2.37 4.39 -36.92
C GLU A 312 -3.02 3.65 -35.74
N LEU A 313 -4.33 3.87 -35.52
CA LEU A 313 -5.07 3.25 -34.41
C LEU A 313 -5.04 1.72 -34.42
N ASN A 314 -5.00 1.12 -35.62
CA ASN A 314 -4.92 -0.34 -35.79
C ASN A 314 -3.56 -0.95 -35.47
N MET A 315 -2.53 -0.13 -35.25
CA MET A 315 -1.21 -0.56 -34.80
C MET A 315 -1.11 -0.59 -33.25
N LEU A 316 -2.08 0.07 -32.59
CA LEU A 316 -2.11 0.14 -31.13
C LEU A 316 -2.64 -1.16 -30.53
N GLY A 317 -2.09 -1.56 -29.40
CA GLY A 317 -2.67 -2.59 -28.57
C GLY A 317 -3.95 -2.10 -27.88
N THR A 318 -4.77 -3.03 -27.42
CA THR A 318 -5.95 -2.77 -26.57
C THR A 318 -6.07 -3.80 -25.48
N ALA A 319 -6.75 -3.45 -24.40
CA ALA A 319 -7.06 -4.34 -23.28
C ALA A 319 -8.40 -3.92 -22.66
N LYS A 320 -9.04 -4.82 -21.90
CA LYS A 320 -10.26 -4.49 -21.16
C LYS A 320 -9.99 -3.48 -20.05
N THR A 321 -8.93 -3.72 -19.27
CA THR A 321 -8.52 -2.80 -18.20
C THR A 321 -7.01 -2.70 -18.13
N VAL A 322 -6.48 -1.49 -17.86
CA VAL A 322 -5.08 -1.28 -17.49
C VAL A 322 -5.03 -0.53 -16.16
N LYS A 323 -4.33 -1.10 -15.18
CA LYS A 323 -4.07 -0.50 -13.87
C LYS A 323 -2.60 -0.14 -13.75
N ILE A 324 -2.31 1.06 -13.31
CA ILE A 324 -0.95 1.58 -13.19
C ILE A 324 -0.80 2.25 -11.83
N ASP A 325 0.09 1.75 -11.01
CA ASP A 325 0.51 2.39 -9.76
C ASP A 325 1.91 3.04 -9.92
N LYS A 326 2.53 3.44 -8.84
CA LYS A 326 3.89 4.05 -8.87
C LYS A 326 4.99 3.08 -9.29
N ASP A 327 4.79 1.78 -9.09
CA ASP A 327 5.81 0.75 -9.25
C ASP A 327 5.48 -0.26 -10.35
N ASN A 328 4.17 -0.48 -10.63
CA ASN A 328 3.68 -1.57 -11.48
C ASN A 328 2.68 -1.10 -12.54
N THR A 329 2.62 -1.86 -13.63
CA THR A 329 1.55 -1.79 -14.63
C THR A 329 0.96 -3.18 -14.83
N ILE A 330 -0.37 -3.29 -14.72
CA ILE A 330 -1.14 -4.53 -14.92
C ILE A 330 -2.04 -4.35 -16.14
N ILE A 331 -1.88 -5.22 -17.12
CA ILE A 331 -2.74 -5.32 -18.30
C ILE A 331 -3.66 -6.51 -18.09
N VAL A 332 -4.96 -6.27 -18.10
CA VAL A 332 -6.00 -7.29 -17.87
C VAL A 332 -6.80 -7.48 -19.15
N ASP A 333 -6.95 -8.73 -19.58
CA ASP A 333 -7.73 -9.13 -20.74
C ASP A 333 -7.27 -8.37 -22.01
N GLY A 334 -6.00 -8.61 -22.39
CA GLY A 334 -5.42 -8.04 -23.61
C GLY A 334 -6.08 -8.63 -24.87
N ALA A 335 -6.27 -7.80 -25.89
CA ALA A 335 -6.97 -8.20 -27.11
C ALA A 335 -6.14 -9.07 -28.10
N GLY A 336 -4.95 -9.53 -27.66
CA GLY A 336 -4.12 -10.44 -28.44
C GLY A 336 -4.79 -11.79 -28.66
N SER A 337 -4.54 -12.42 -29.81
CA SER A 337 -5.11 -13.75 -30.04
C SER A 337 -4.45 -14.80 -29.15
N GLY A 338 -5.24 -15.66 -28.51
CA GLY A 338 -4.72 -16.76 -27.69
C GLY A 338 -3.76 -17.70 -28.47
N LYS A 339 -3.88 -17.77 -29.80
CA LYS A 339 -2.95 -18.49 -30.67
C LYS A 339 -1.57 -17.81 -30.69
N ALA A 340 -1.52 -16.51 -30.91
CA ALA A 340 -0.27 -15.74 -30.94
C ALA A 340 0.45 -15.78 -29.57
N ILE A 341 -0.32 -15.70 -28.47
CA ILE A 341 0.22 -15.81 -27.11
C ILE A 341 0.84 -17.20 -26.89
N LYS A 342 0.15 -18.28 -27.27
CA LYS A 342 0.68 -19.65 -27.16
C LYS A 342 1.93 -19.88 -28.02
N GLU A 343 1.96 -19.35 -29.22
CA GLU A 343 3.14 -19.38 -30.09
C GLU A 343 4.32 -18.64 -29.45
N ARG A 344 4.07 -17.45 -28.87
CA ARG A 344 5.10 -16.67 -28.16
C ARG A 344 5.63 -17.41 -26.93
N VAL A 345 4.75 -18.02 -26.13
CA VAL A 345 5.11 -18.88 -24.99
C VAL A 345 6.00 -20.04 -25.45
N SER A 346 5.66 -20.70 -26.58
CA SER A 346 6.49 -21.77 -27.14
C SER A 346 7.88 -21.30 -27.57
N GLN A 347 7.96 -20.11 -28.20
CA GLN A 347 9.25 -19.50 -28.57
C GLN A 347 10.13 -19.25 -27.34
N ILE A 348 9.58 -18.70 -26.25
CA ILE A 348 10.30 -18.44 -25.02
C ILE A 348 10.80 -19.77 -24.40
N LYS A 349 9.98 -20.82 -24.39
CA LYS A 349 10.39 -22.15 -23.92
C LYS A 349 11.59 -22.68 -24.72
N THR A 350 11.55 -22.58 -26.03
CA THR A 350 12.65 -22.99 -26.90
C THR A 350 13.92 -22.18 -26.60
N GLN A 351 13.80 -20.88 -26.31
CA GLN A 351 14.94 -20.04 -25.91
C GLN A 351 15.53 -20.47 -24.56
N ILE A 352 14.69 -20.87 -23.59
CA ILE A 352 15.15 -21.41 -22.30
C ILE A 352 15.99 -22.69 -22.52
N ASP A 353 15.49 -23.60 -23.35
CA ASP A 353 16.16 -24.88 -23.63
C ASP A 353 17.49 -24.68 -24.38
N ALA A 354 17.55 -23.72 -25.28
CA ALA A 354 18.74 -23.36 -26.06
C ALA A 354 19.77 -22.53 -25.30
N SER A 355 19.39 -21.84 -24.24
CA SER A 355 20.31 -20.99 -23.46
C SER A 355 21.30 -21.83 -22.67
N THR A 356 22.56 -21.40 -22.64
CA THR A 356 23.63 -22.02 -21.82
C THR A 356 23.92 -21.24 -20.53
N SER A 357 23.39 -20.01 -20.40
CA SER A 357 23.58 -19.13 -19.25
C SER A 357 22.45 -19.33 -18.24
N ASP A 358 22.78 -19.71 -17.01
CA ASP A 358 21.79 -19.87 -15.93
C ASP A 358 21.04 -18.57 -15.62
N TYR A 359 21.74 -17.43 -15.68
CA TYR A 359 21.15 -16.11 -15.51
C TYR A 359 20.12 -15.77 -16.62
N ASP A 360 20.46 -16.07 -17.88
CA ASP A 360 19.53 -15.83 -18.99
C ASP A 360 18.34 -16.79 -18.93
N LYS A 361 18.56 -18.05 -18.54
CA LYS A 361 17.47 -18.99 -18.29
C LYS A 361 16.51 -18.50 -17.21
N GLU A 362 17.03 -17.96 -16.12
CA GLU A 362 16.21 -17.41 -15.04
C GLU A 362 15.36 -16.24 -15.55
N LYS A 363 15.94 -15.30 -16.30
CA LYS A 363 15.23 -14.16 -16.88
C LYS A 363 14.21 -14.56 -17.95
N LEU A 364 14.49 -15.57 -18.73
CA LEU A 364 13.53 -16.13 -19.68
C LEU A 364 12.37 -16.84 -18.95
N LYS A 365 12.64 -17.54 -17.84
CA LYS A 365 11.60 -18.15 -17.00
C LYS A 365 10.69 -17.09 -16.36
N GLU A 366 11.25 -15.98 -15.82
CA GLU A 366 10.46 -14.86 -15.32
C GLU A 366 9.53 -14.30 -16.42
N ARG A 367 10.05 -14.09 -17.62
CA ARG A 367 9.28 -13.60 -18.76
C ARG A 367 8.18 -14.58 -19.19
N LEU A 368 8.50 -15.89 -19.21
CA LEU A 368 7.54 -16.94 -19.46
C LEU A 368 6.41 -16.94 -18.43
N ALA A 369 6.74 -16.83 -17.14
CA ALA A 369 5.75 -16.80 -16.07
C ALA A 369 4.81 -15.61 -16.20
N LYS A 370 5.34 -14.41 -16.51
CA LYS A 370 4.56 -13.19 -16.71
C LYS A 370 3.57 -13.30 -17.90
N LEU A 371 3.96 -13.96 -18.98
CA LEU A 371 3.12 -14.11 -20.17
C LEU A 371 2.12 -15.29 -20.09
N SER A 372 2.50 -16.39 -19.42
CA SER A 372 1.69 -17.62 -19.36
C SER A 372 0.80 -17.72 -18.13
N GLY A 373 1.06 -16.89 -17.09
CA GLY A 373 0.33 -16.96 -15.82
C GLY A 373 -1.10 -16.44 -15.89
N GLY A 374 -1.39 -15.56 -16.83
CA GLY A 374 -2.68 -14.87 -16.90
C GLY A 374 -2.95 -13.98 -15.69
N VAL A 375 -4.18 -13.52 -15.57
CA VAL A 375 -4.67 -12.70 -14.47
C VAL A 375 -5.95 -13.31 -13.91
N ALA A 376 -6.02 -13.49 -12.59
CA ALA A 376 -7.28 -13.76 -11.90
C ALA A 376 -7.96 -12.42 -11.59
N VAL A 377 -9.18 -12.22 -12.04
CA VAL A 377 -10.00 -11.03 -11.78
C VAL A 377 -11.09 -11.42 -10.81
N ILE A 378 -11.03 -10.91 -9.57
CA ILE A 378 -12.07 -11.11 -8.57
C ILE A 378 -13.04 -9.95 -8.69
N ASN A 379 -14.24 -10.22 -9.21
CA ASN A 379 -15.31 -9.24 -9.37
C ASN A 379 -16.17 -9.24 -8.10
N ILE A 380 -16.12 -8.17 -7.34
CA ILE A 380 -16.84 -8.05 -6.06
C ILE A 380 -18.27 -7.59 -6.31
N GLY A 381 -19.24 -8.43 -5.91
CA GLY A 381 -20.65 -8.10 -5.89
C GLY A 381 -21.16 -7.72 -4.51
N ALA A 382 -22.08 -6.75 -4.45
CA ALA A 382 -22.80 -6.36 -3.24
C ALA A 382 -24.11 -5.65 -3.58
N VAL A 383 -24.98 -5.50 -2.58
CA VAL A 383 -26.30 -4.86 -2.75
C VAL A 383 -26.19 -3.34 -2.86
N THR A 384 -25.23 -2.74 -2.14
CA THR A 384 -25.02 -1.28 -2.13
C THR A 384 -23.59 -0.93 -2.52
N GLU A 385 -23.40 0.27 -3.07
CA GLU A 385 -22.07 0.77 -3.45
C GLU A 385 -21.13 0.88 -2.23
N THR A 386 -21.65 1.26 -1.07
CA THR A 386 -20.86 1.36 0.17
C THR A 386 -20.37 -0.01 0.63
N GLU A 387 -21.25 -1.02 0.59
CA GLU A 387 -20.89 -2.41 0.92
C GLU A 387 -19.89 -2.99 -0.08
N MET A 388 -20.08 -2.72 -1.36
CA MET A 388 -19.18 -3.17 -2.42
C MET A 388 -17.76 -2.61 -2.24
N LYS A 389 -17.64 -1.32 -1.92
CA LYS A 389 -16.35 -0.68 -1.63
C LYS A 389 -15.69 -1.29 -0.39
N GLU A 390 -16.45 -1.51 0.69
CA GLU A 390 -15.92 -2.15 1.90
C GLU A 390 -15.43 -3.57 1.60
N LYS A 391 -16.25 -4.39 0.92
CA LYS A 391 -15.90 -5.78 0.57
C LYS A 391 -14.68 -5.82 -0.37
N LYS A 392 -14.58 -4.91 -1.33
CA LYS A 392 -13.44 -4.77 -2.22
C LYS A 392 -12.15 -4.48 -1.46
N HIS A 393 -12.15 -3.46 -0.58
CA HIS A 393 -11.00 -3.14 0.26
C HIS A 393 -10.57 -4.33 1.11
N ARG A 394 -11.51 -5.00 1.75
CA ARG A 394 -11.24 -6.18 2.56
C ARG A 394 -10.60 -7.33 1.75
N VAL A 395 -11.04 -7.57 0.52
CA VAL A 395 -10.44 -8.58 -0.36
C VAL A 395 -9.03 -8.17 -0.80
N GLU A 396 -8.78 -6.90 -1.10
CA GLU A 396 -7.46 -6.36 -1.46
C GLU A 396 -6.47 -6.48 -0.30
N ASP A 397 -6.87 -6.10 0.91
CA ASP A 397 -6.04 -6.24 2.13
C ASP A 397 -5.74 -7.72 2.41
N THR A 398 -6.75 -8.58 2.28
CA THR A 398 -6.60 -10.03 2.46
C THR A 398 -5.63 -10.63 1.44
N LEU A 399 -5.71 -10.20 0.17
CA LEU A 399 -4.79 -10.64 -0.88
C LEU A 399 -3.35 -10.24 -0.56
N ALA A 400 -3.14 -9.00 -0.12
CA ALA A 400 -1.83 -8.49 0.24
C ALA A 400 -1.24 -9.24 1.46
N ALA A 401 -2.03 -9.46 2.51
CA ALA A 401 -1.64 -10.25 3.67
C ALA A 401 -1.32 -11.70 3.31
N THR A 402 -2.12 -12.33 2.43
CA THR A 402 -1.88 -13.70 1.97
C THR A 402 -0.58 -13.80 1.17
N ARG A 403 -0.29 -12.83 0.31
CA ARG A 403 1.01 -12.75 -0.39
C ARG A 403 2.17 -12.58 0.57
N ALA A 404 2.05 -11.67 1.54
CA ALA A 404 3.05 -11.49 2.59
C ALA A 404 3.34 -12.78 3.38
N ALA A 405 2.30 -13.59 3.63
CA ALA A 405 2.42 -14.88 4.27
C ALA A 405 3.10 -15.94 3.38
N LEU A 406 2.85 -15.91 2.08
CA LEU A 406 3.53 -16.79 1.12
C LEU A 406 5.02 -16.46 0.95
N GLU A 407 5.41 -15.19 1.16
CA GLU A 407 6.79 -14.72 1.06
C GLU A 407 7.64 -15.07 2.28
N GLU A 408 7.14 -14.81 3.50
CA GLU A 408 7.93 -14.93 4.73
C GLU A 408 7.32 -15.90 5.77
N GLY A 409 6.25 -16.60 5.41
CA GLY A 409 5.58 -17.52 6.32
C GLY A 409 4.64 -16.85 7.30
N ILE A 410 4.15 -17.65 8.25
CA ILE A 410 3.15 -17.28 9.25
C ILE A 410 3.67 -17.46 10.67
N VAL A 411 3.16 -16.65 11.58
CA VAL A 411 3.46 -16.68 13.01
C VAL A 411 2.16 -16.74 13.83
N PRO A 412 2.21 -17.11 15.13
CA PRO A 412 1.04 -16.99 16.01
C PRO A 412 0.52 -15.56 16.03
N GLY A 413 -0.77 -15.39 15.72
CA GLY A 413 -1.43 -14.09 15.58
C GLY A 413 -1.90 -13.48 16.89
N GLY A 414 -2.75 -12.45 16.79
CA GLY A 414 -3.31 -11.78 17.97
C GLY A 414 -2.29 -11.04 18.83
N GLY A 415 -1.13 -10.70 18.28
CA GLY A 415 -0.03 -10.06 18.99
C GLY A 415 0.81 -11.01 19.85
N LEU A 416 0.55 -12.33 19.83
CA LEU A 416 1.27 -13.31 20.66
C LEU A 416 2.76 -13.36 20.32
N VAL A 417 3.13 -13.42 19.03
CA VAL A 417 4.55 -13.47 18.64
C VAL A 417 5.34 -12.26 19.11
N LEU A 418 4.71 -11.09 19.23
CA LEU A 418 5.36 -9.89 19.76
C LEU A 418 5.64 -10.03 21.26
N ILE A 419 4.72 -10.61 22.04
CA ILE A 419 4.94 -10.91 23.48
C ILE A 419 6.03 -11.97 23.64
N GLU A 420 6.03 -13.02 22.82
CA GLU A 420 7.08 -14.03 22.84
C GLU A 420 8.46 -13.44 22.51
N SER A 421 8.51 -12.49 21.55
CA SER A 421 9.72 -11.74 21.22
C SER A 421 10.19 -10.84 22.37
N ALA A 422 9.25 -10.21 23.10
CA ALA A 422 9.57 -9.43 24.30
C ALA A 422 10.23 -10.30 25.40
N SER A 423 9.77 -11.54 25.56
CA SER A 423 10.36 -12.50 26.51
C SER A 423 11.77 -12.95 26.09
N ALA A 424 12.08 -12.96 24.79
CA ALA A 424 13.43 -13.22 24.30
C ALA A 424 14.38 -12.04 24.58
N LEU A 425 13.89 -10.80 24.47
CA LEU A 425 14.66 -9.61 24.82
C LEU A 425 15.09 -9.60 26.29
N GLU A 426 14.30 -10.16 27.22
CA GLU A 426 14.67 -10.28 28.63
C GLU A 426 15.91 -11.15 28.89
N LYS A 427 16.13 -12.14 28.03
CA LYS A 427 17.23 -13.09 28.13
C LYS A 427 18.51 -12.59 27.45
N THR A 428 18.45 -11.44 26.79
CA THR A 428 19.59 -10.88 26.08
C THR A 428 20.63 -10.34 27.04
N ASP A 429 21.91 -10.65 26.79
CA ASP A 429 23.02 -10.08 27.56
C ASP A 429 23.14 -8.57 27.29
N MET A 430 22.75 -7.77 28.27
CA MET A 430 22.80 -6.32 28.23
C MET A 430 24.12 -5.72 28.74
N SER A 431 25.13 -6.55 29.04
CA SER A 431 26.42 -6.09 29.66
C SER A 431 27.17 -5.11 28.75
N LYS A 432 26.98 -5.19 27.43
CA LYS A 432 27.61 -4.34 26.40
C LYS A 432 26.83 -3.07 26.08
N LEU A 433 25.67 -2.86 26.70
CA LEU A 433 24.81 -1.70 26.48
C LEU A 433 25.08 -0.63 27.54
N THR A 434 25.01 0.64 27.14
CA THR A 434 24.97 1.75 28.07
C THR A 434 23.64 1.73 28.87
N ASP A 435 23.58 2.42 30.00
CA ASP A 435 22.34 2.44 30.79
C ASP A 435 21.20 3.13 30.04
N ASP A 436 21.51 4.13 29.24
CA ASP A 436 20.54 4.81 28.37
C ASP A 436 20.05 3.89 27.23
N GLU A 437 20.92 3.08 26.60
CA GLU A 437 20.52 2.07 25.62
C GLU A 437 19.59 1.00 26.24
N LYS A 438 19.84 0.58 27.48
CA LYS A 438 18.96 -0.37 28.21
C LYS A 438 17.53 0.19 28.38
N VAL A 439 17.39 1.52 28.48
CA VAL A 439 16.06 2.16 28.50
C VAL A 439 15.35 1.98 27.16
N GLY A 440 16.07 2.10 26.04
CA GLY A 440 15.52 1.79 24.70
C GLY A 440 14.97 0.36 24.62
N PHE A 441 15.69 -0.63 25.17
CA PHE A 441 15.20 -2.02 25.26
C PHE A 441 13.91 -2.13 26.08
N LYS A 442 13.82 -1.45 27.23
CA LYS A 442 12.61 -1.45 28.07
C LYS A 442 11.40 -0.82 27.34
N ILE A 443 11.64 0.24 26.55
CA ILE A 443 10.61 0.88 25.74
C ILE A 443 10.06 -0.09 24.69
N VAL A 444 10.93 -0.75 23.93
CA VAL A 444 10.51 -1.74 22.92
C VAL A 444 9.77 -2.90 23.59
N LYS A 445 10.33 -3.48 24.65
CA LYS A 445 9.66 -4.56 25.40
C LYS A 445 8.25 -4.17 25.81
N ARG A 446 8.06 -2.97 26.35
CA ARG A 446 6.74 -2.47 26.75
C ARG A 446 5.82 -2.27 25.54
N ALA A 447 6.34 -1.77 24.43
CA ALA A 447 5.57 -1.55 23.21
C ALA A 447 5.08 -2.85 22.56
N LEU A 448 5.88 -3.91 22.61
CA LEU A 448 5.52 -5.23 22.06
C LEU A 448 4.27 -5.86 22.72
N GLU A 449 3.89 -5.42 23.91
CA GLU A 449 2.66 -5.88 24.57
C GLU A 449 1.40 -5.17 24.07
N GLU A 450 1.54 -3.94 23.53
CA GLU A 450 0.40 -3.07 23.25
C GLU A 450 -0.58 -3.62 22.20
N PRO A 451 -0.17 -4.31 21.11
CA PRO A 451 -1.12 -4.88 20.17
C PRO A 451 -2.08 -5.88 20.84
N MET A 452 -1.58 -6.83 21.64
CA MET A 452 -2.44 -7.77 22.36
C MET A 452 -3.30 -7.07 23.41
N ARG A 453 -2.76 -6.08 24.14
CA ARG A 453 -3.53 -5.25 25.07
C ARG A 453 -4.70 -4.57 24.39
N GLN A 454 -4.45 -3.95 23.24
CA GLN A 454 -5.50 -3.23 22.51
C GLN A 454 -6.56 -4.17 21.94
N ILE A 455 -6.17 -5.36 21.44
CA ILE A 455 -7.10 -6.40 21.00
C ILE A 455 -8.03 -6.83 22.13
N ALA A 456 -7.47 -7.04 23.34
CA ALA A 456 -8.22 -7.42 24.52
C ALA A 456 -9.15 -6.29 24.99
N GLU A 457 -8.68 -5.03 25.03
CA GLU A 457 -9.48 -3.86 25.36
C GLU A 457 -10.66 -3.68 24.40
N ASN A 458 -10.43 -3.83 23.10
CA ASN A 458 -11.50 -3.78 22.08
C ASN A 458 -12.50 -4.93 22.24
N ALA A 459 -12.07 -6.05 22.83
CA ALA A 459 -12.94 -7.17 23.18
C ALA A 459 -13.71 -6.98 24.52
N GLY A 460 -13.39 -5.93 25.28
CA GLY A 460 -14.08 -5.59 26.53
C GLY A 460 -13.45 -6.22 27.79
N VAL A 461 -12.18 -6.65 27.72
CA VAL A 461 -11.44 -7.19 28.87
C VAL A 461 -10.19 -6.36 29.14
N ASP A 462 -9.64 -6.47 30.34
CA ASP A 462 -8.44 -5.76 30.74
C ASP A 462 -7.22 -6.27 29.97
N GLY A 463 -6.68 -5.41 29.09
CA GLY A 463 -5.54 -5.74 28.24
C GLY A 463 -4.25 -5.99 29.02
N ALA A 464 -4.08 -5.38 30.21
CA ALA A 464 -2.90 -5.61 31.02
C ALA A 464 -2.89 -7.03 31.61
N VAL A 465 -4.03 -7.50 32.07
CA VAL A 465 -4.20 -8.85 32.60
C VAL A 465 -3.96 -9.90 31.51
N ILE A 466 -4.52 -9.67 30.32
CA ILE A 466 -4.35 -10.60 29.18
C ILE A 466 -2.88 -10.67 28.75
N ALA A 467 -2.21 -9.54 28.58
CA ALA A 467 -0.81 -9.50 28.16
C ALA A 467 0.13 -10.11 29.23
N ASP A 468 -0.14 -9.86 30.49
CA ASP A 468 0.64 -10.46 31.59
C ASP A 468 0.47 -11.97 31.64
N ARG A 469 -0.74 -12.47 31.51
CA ARG A 469 -0.98 -13.92 31.43
C ARG A 469 -0.29 -14.55 30.22
N ALA A 470 -0.31 -13.90 29.04
CA ALA A 470 0.34 -14.42 27.84
C ALA A 470 1.85 -14.64 28.01
N LYS A 471 2.54 -13.83 28.84
CA LYS A 471 3.97 -14.01 29.15
C LYS A 471 4.27 -15.30 29.94
N HIS A 472 3.29 -15.79 30.69
CA HIS A 472 3.44 -16.94 31.60
C HIS A 472 2.83 -18.22 30.99
N GLU A 473 2.10 -18.14 29.89
CA GLU A 473 1.54 -19.31 29.20
C GLU A 473 2.64 -20.07 28.41
N LYS A 474 2.30 -21.28 28.00
CA LYS A 474 3.18 -22.07 27.12
C LYS A 474 3.31 -21.40 25.75
N LYS A 475 4.49 -21.53 25.14
CA LYS A 475 4.73 -21.01 23.79
C LYS A 475 3.64 -21.45 22.80
N GLY A 476 3.11 -20.53 22.04
CA GLY A 476 2.03 -20.73 21.06
C GLY A 476 0.62 -20.63 21.66
N ILE A 477 0.46 -20.61 22.99
CA ILE A 477 -0.85 -20.41 23.63
C ILE A 477 -1.13 -18.92 23.80
N GLY A 478 -2.19 -18.44 23.16
CA GLY A 478 -2.62 -17.04 23.15
C GLY A 478 -4.10 -16.87 23.43
N PHE A 479 -4.54 -15.60 23.48
CA PHE A 479 -5.91 -15.23 23.77
C PHE A 479 -6.72 -15.04 22.47
N ASP A 480 -7.70 -15.91 22.23
CA ASP A 480 -8.71 -15.73 21.18
C ASP A 480 -9.74 -14.69 21.64
N ALA A 481 -9.58 -13.46 21.21
CA ALA A 481 -10.46 -12.35 21.59
C ALA A 481 -11.88 -12.47 20.99
N ALA A 482 -12.08 -13.25 19.93
CA ALA A 482 -13.40 -13.50 19.36
C ALA A 482 -14.25 -14.38 20.29
N LYS A 483 -13.66 -15.46 20.81
CA LYS A 483 -14.33 -16.47 21.64
C LYS A 483 -14.06 -16.28 23.14
N MET A 484 -13.13 -15.38 23.51
CA MET A 484 -12.73 -15.11 24.91
C MET A 484 -12.08 -16.34 25.59
N GLU A 485 -11.26 -17.08 24.86
CA GLU A 485 -10.66 -18.34 25.28
C GLU A 485 -9.13 -18.34 25.08
N TRP A 486 -8.43 -19.17 25.86
CA TRP A 486 -7.00 -19.43 25.68
C TRP A 486 -6.82 -20.73 24.89
N LYS A 487 -6.03 -20.66 23.80
CA LYS A 487 -5.79 -21.83 22.95
C LYS A 487 -4.46 -21.71 22.19
N ASP A 488 -4.06 -22.80 21.56
CA ASP A 488 -2.96 -22.77 20.60
C ASP A 488 -3.37 -21.96 19.36
N MET A 489 -2.68 -20.83 19.13
CA MET A 489 -3.06 -19.88 18.10
C MET A 489 -2.87 -20.43 16.69
N MET A 490 -1.76 -21.17 16.47
CA MET A 490 -1.51 -21.80 15.16
C MET A 490 -2.55 -22.86 14.81
N SER A 491 -2.84 -23.75 15.76
CA SER A 491 -3.83 -24.81 15.56
C SER A 491 -5.27 -24.28 15.44
N ALA A 492 -5.54 -23.12 16.05
CA ALA A 492 -6.84 -22.45 15.97
C ALA A 492 -6.99 -21.59 14.67
N GLY A 493 -5.96 -21.53 13.82
CA GLY A 493 -5.96 -20.70 12.63
C GLY A 493 -5.84 -19.21 12.91
N ILE A 494 -5.51 -18.79 14.14
CA ILE A 494 -5.29 -17.38 14.50
C ILE A 494 -3.82 -17.07 14.25
N ILE A 495 -3.53 -16.62 13.06
CA ILE A 495 -2.18 -16.47 12.51
C ILE A 495 -2.02 -15.11 11.86
N ASP A 496 -0.79 -14.58 11.90
CA ASP A 496 -0.40 -13.35 11.22
C ASP A 496 0.73 -13.63 10.23
N PRO A 497 0.81 -12.95 9.08
CA PRO A 497 1.99 -13.00 8.23
C PRO A 497 3.23 -12.44 8.96
N ALA A 498 4.34 -13.17 8.93
CA ALA A 498 5.58 -12.73 9.57
C ALA A 498 6.08 -11.40 9.01
N LYS A 499 5.97 -11.20 7.70
CA LYS A 499 6.33 -9.95 7.00
C LYS A 499 5.53 -8.76 7.54
N VAL A 500 4.22 -8.93 7.74
CA VAL A 500 3.34 -7.88 8.29
C VAL A 500 3.80 -7.47 9.69
N THR A 501 3.95 -8.45 10.60
CA THR A 501 4.31 -8.19 11.99
C THR A 501 5.67 -7.52 12.14
N ARG A 502 6.70 -8.01 11.41
CA ARG A 502 8.04 -7.42 11.49
C ARG A 502 8.10 -6.02 10.85
N SER A 503 7.41 -5.81 9.73
CA SER A 503 7.39 -4.51 9.05
C SER A 503 6.69 -3.45 9.90
N ALA A 504 5.58 -3.81 10.54
CA ALA A 504 4.90 -2.95 11.50
C ALA A 504 5.82 -2.51 12.64
N LEU A 505 6.59 -3.44 13.21
CA LEU A 505 7.54 -3.16 14.28
C LEU A 505 8.69 -2.25 13.80
N GLN A 506 9.28 -2.53 12.65
CA GLN A 506 10.40 -1.76 12.10
C GLN A 506 9.99 -0.33 11.73
N ASN A 507 8.85 -0.16 11.07
CA ASN A 507 8.34 1.16 10.68
C ASN A 507 7.96 2.00 11.91
N ALA A 508 7.32 1.38 12.91
CA ALA A 508 7.00 2.04 14.17
C ALA A 508 8.26 2.54 14.90
N ALA A 509 9.29 1.71 14.99
CA ALA A 509 10.55 2.07 15.65
C ALA A 509 11.31 3.17 14.92
N SER A 510 11.32 3.14 13.59
CA SER A 510 11.97 4.15 12.76
C SER A 510 11.41 5.55 13.07
N ILE A 511 10.10 5.69 13.00
CA ILE A 511 9.43 6.99 13.23
C ILE A 511 9.51 7.40 14.71
N ALA A 512 9.34 6.44 15.65
CA ALA A 512 9.52 6.74 17.06
C ALA A 512 10.93 7.29 17.35
N GLY A 513 11.96 6.65 16.80
CA GLY A 513 13.34 7.10 16.94
C GLY A 513 13.59 8.51 16.39
N LEU A 514 12.99 8.87 15.25
CA LEU A 514 13.07 10.21 14.68
C LEU A 514 12.38 11.24 15.58
N LEU A 515 11.17 10.96 16.05
CA LEU A 515 10.43 11.88 16.91
C LEU A 515 11.14 12.11 18.26
N LEU A 516 11.68 11.04 18.86
CA LEU A 516 12.41 11.16 20.13
C LEU A 516 13.67 12.03 20.01
N THR A 517 14.34 12.01 18.86
CA THR A 517 15.57 12.80 18.61
C THR A 517 15.28 14.20 18.06
N THR A 518 14.01 14.56 17.83
CA THR A 518 13.63 15.89 17.35
C THR A 518 13.74 16.90 18.48
N GLU A 519 14.42 18.05 18.22
CA GLU A 519 14.65 19.14 19.16
C GLU A 519 13.86 20.39 18.81
N ALA A 520 13.60 20.62 17.52
CA ALA A 520 12.88 21.79 17.03
C ALA A 520 11.83 21.41 15.98
N ALA A 521 10.67 22.02 16.06
CA ALA A 521 9.62 21.93 15.06
C ALA A 521 9.42 23.31 14.41
N ILE A 522 9.39 23.36 13.08
CA ILE A 522 9.29 24.58 12.29
C ILE A 522 8.07 24.47 11.38
N THR A 523 7.11 25.37 11.54
CA THR A 523 5.87 25.41 10.74
C THR A 523 5.66 26.79 10.10
N GLU A 524 4.74 26.88 9.16
CA GLU A 524 4.30 28.15 8.61
C GLU A 524 3.38 28.87 9.59
N LEU A 525 3.46 30.20 9.63
CA LEU A 525 2.48 30.98 10.36
C LEU A 525 1.14 30.87 9.63
N PRO A 526 0.02 30.65 10.33
CA PRO A 526 -1.30 30.69 9.72
C PRO A 526 -1.52 32.03 9.03
N GLU A 527 -1.98 32.01 7.80
CA GLU A 527 -2.39 33.24 7.12
C GLU A 527 -3.55 33.86 7.90
N LYS A 528 -3.38 35.10 8.33
CA LYS A 528 -4.50 35.88 8.88
C LYS A 528 -5.51 36.06 7.75
N THR A 529 -6.62 35.39 7.80
CA THR A 529 -7.76 35.65 6.91
C THR A 529 -8.05 37.16 6.98
N PRO A 530 -8.00 37.93 5.88
CA PRO A 530 -8.39 39.32 5.91
C PRO A 530 -9.83 39.40 6.47
N PRO A 531 -10.14 40.35 7.34
CA PRO A 531 -11.53 40.51 7.81
C PRO A 531 -12.41 40.68 6.57
N ALA A 532 -13.50 39.91 6.51
CA ALA A 532 -14.50 40.01 5.44
C ALA A 532 -14.87 41.51 5.29
N PRO A 533 -14.89 42.05 4.06
CA PRO A 533 -15.28 43.45 3.87
C PRO A 533 -16.67 43.61 4.49
N MET A 534 -16.79 44.56 5.46
CA MET A 534 -18.10 44.91 6.03
C MET A 534 -19.04 45.24 4.86
N PRO A 535 -20.26 44.75 4.85
CA PRO A 535 -21.27 45.19 3.90
C PRO A 535 -21.36 46.71 4.04
N GLY A 536 -20.97 47.43 2.96
CA GLY A 536 -20.97 48.88 2.95
C GLY A 536 -22.34 49.37 3.36
N ALA A 537 -22.40 50.23 4.37
CA ALA A 537 -23.57 50.99 4.73
C ALA A 537 -24.02 51.74 3.47
N GLY A 538 -25.12 51.29 2.87
CA GLY A 538 -25.73 51.91 1.71
C GLY A 538 -25.99 53.38 2.00
N GLY A 539 -25.21 54.23 1.38
CA GLY A 539 -25.44 55.67 1.38
C GLY A 539 -26.82 55.96 0.79
N MET A 540 -27.71 56.42 1.62
CA MET A 540 -28.96 57.10 1.26
C MET A 540 -28.53 58.41 0.56
N GLY A 541 -28.41 58.42 -0.75
CA GLY A 541 -28.13 59.57 -1.59
C GLY A 541 -29.40 60.11 -2.20
N GLY A 542 -29.76 61.31 -1.81
CA GLY A 542 -30.98 62.05 -2.00
C GLY A 542 -31.48 62.21 -3.44
N MET A 543 -32.76 62.21 -3.51
CA MET A 543 -33.59 62.85 -4.53
C MET A 543 -33.36 64.36 -4.46
N ASP A 544 -32.90 64.97 -5.56
CA ASP A 544 -33.30 66.38 -5.88
C ASP A 544 -33.10 66.67 -7.36
N GLY A 545 -34.19 67.30 -7.92
CA GLY A 545 -34.16 68.37 -8.94
C GLY A 545 -34.36 68.02 -10.36
N MET A 546 -35.60 67.92 -10.79
CA MET A 546 -36.28 68.76 -11.80
C MET A 546 -35.39 69.81 -12.52
N TYR A 547 -35.26 69.69 -13.81
CA TYR A 547 -35.79 70.52 -14.90
C TYR A 547 -35.42 69.89 -16.26
#